data_2d23d23b5750de9a2ca67c9344f02545
#
_entry.id   2d23d23b5750de9a2ca67c9344f02545
#
_cell.length_a   1.000
_cell.length_b   1.000
_cell.length_c   1.000
_cell.angle_alpha   90.00
_cell.angle_beta   90.00
_cell.angle_gamma   90.00
#
_symmetry.space_group_name_H-M   'P 1'
#
loop_
_entity.id
_entity.type
_entity.pdbx_description
1 polymer ?
#
loop_
_entity_poly.entity_id
_entity_poly.type
_entity_poly.pdbx_seq_one_letter_code
_entity_poly.pdbx_strand_id
1 'polypeptide(L)'
;MNKYLAVQLAFKTPVHIGEVGIGMEEVSEILHSDTIFSALVNALSTMDEDVERFILKVKNGEIRFSSGFPFKNSDFYFPKPLLMPNMDEECERKWGKKLKEAKFLPKWLFEKWINYEKIAEEEIERLASPEFYRKSCIPKVFLDREGRSSAIYHVGVLEFERQTPDDTSGFFFLLISDEEGRTILKKALKFLQDEGIGGKRTWGLGLFEYEIGKFELRIPETVEGYVLLSLFYPSREELTLFKEPSAQWDFVKRGGWVFSRVGRGGKRKPKMRMISEGSVFLSLIHISEPTRPLYISY
;
A
#
# COMPACT_ATOMS: atom_id res chain seq x y z
N MET A 1 -18.44 9.26 13.94
CA MET A 1 -18.29 10.12 12.73
C MET A 1 -17.13 9.57 11.94
N ASN A 2 -17.36 9.16 10.68
CA ASN A 2 -16.33 8.50 9.88
C ASN A 2 -15.12 9.40 9.65
N LYS A 3 -13.98 8.95 10.13
CA LYS A 3 -12.73 9.68 10.17
C LYS A 3 -11.91 9.51 8.87
N TYR A 4 -12.30 8.54 8.03
CA TYR A 4 -11.51 8.13 6.88
C TYR A 4 -12.08 8.64 5.55
N LEU A 5 -11.16 8.98 4.66
CA LEU A 5 -11.42 9.15 3.24
C LEU A 5 -10.74 8.00 2.50
N ALA A 6 -11.35 7.48 1.44
CA ALA A 6 -10.67 6.61 0.49
C ALA A 6 -10.20 7.45 -0.70
N VAL A 7 -8.94 7.33 -1.03
CA VAL A 7 -8.38 7.83 -2.28
C VAL A 7 -8.21 6.63 -3.20
N GLN A 8 -9.00 6.57 -4.26
CA GLN A 8 -8.97 5.51 -5.25
C GLN A 8 -8.11 5.96 -6.43
N LEU A 9 -7.20 5.09 -6.89
CA LEU A 9 -6.35 5.29 -8.06
C LEU A 9 -6.74 4.21 -9.07
N ALA A 10 -7.64 4.55 -10.00
CA ALA A 10 -8.10 3.65 -11.06
C ALA A 10 -7.11 3.68 -12.22
N PHE A 11 -6.34 2.60 -12.40
CA PHE A 11 -5.27 2.58 -13.39
C PHE A 11 -5.79 2.46 -14.82
N LYS A 12 -5.22 3.28 -15.71
CA LYS A 12 -5.45 3.26 -17.16
C LYS A 12 -4.41 2.42 -17.90
N THR A 13 -3.22 2.33 -17.30
CA THR A 13 -2.08 1.59 -17.87
C THR A 13 -1.50 0.66 -16.80
N PRO A 14 -0.76 -0.39 -17.20
CA PRO A 14 -0.06 -1.25 -16.24
C PRO A 14 0.83 -0.44 -15.31
N VAL A 15 1.01 -0.90 -14.08
CA VAL A 15 1.85 -0.23 -13.08
C VAL A 15 3.03 -1.11 -12.68
N HIS A 16 4.23 -0.52 -12.56
CA HIS A 16 5.41 -1.20 -12.03
C HIS A 16 5.70 -0.71 -10.62
N ILE A 17 5.53 -1.58 -9.63
CA ILE A 17 5.89 -1.34 -8.23
C ILE A 17 7.04 -2.27 -7.89
N GLY A 18 8.28 -1.79 -8.10
CA GLY A 18 9.47 -2.62 -7.90
C GLY A 18 9.72 -2.97 -6.44
N GLU A 19 10.19 -4.18 -6.20
CA GLU A 19 10.68 -4.64 -4.91
C GLU A 19 12.21 -4.60 -4.85
N VAL A 20 12.76 -4.45 -3.64
CA VAL A 20 14.20 -4.31 -3.45
C VAL A 20 14.89 -5.67 -3.34
N GLY A 21 15.91 -5.88 -4.16
CA GLY A 21 16.76 -7.06 -4.08
C GLY A 21 16.37 -8.20 -5.00
N ILE A 22 15.27 -8.05 -5.72
CA ILE A 22 14.78 -8.95 -6.76
C ILE A 22 14.90 -8.20 -8.09
N GLY A 23 15.00 -8.91 -9.21
CA GLY A 23 15.12 -8.30 -10.54
C GLY A 23 13.97 -7.37 -10.91
N MET A 24 14.03 -6.78 -12.09
CA MET A 24 12.94 -5.93 -12.60
C MET A 24 11.67 -6.72 -12.95
N GLU A 25 11.71 -8.03 -12.87
CA GLU A 25 10.61 -8.94 -13.20
C GLU A 25 9.57 -9.04 -12.07
N GLU A 26 10.02 -8.83 -10.82
CA GLU A 26 9.13 -8.89 -9.66
C GLU A 26 8.44 -7.55 -9.40
N VAL A 27 7.17 -7.66 -9.01
CA VAL A 27 6.30 -6.51 -8.74
C VAL A 27 5.47 -6.76 -7.49
N SER A 28 5.40 -5.74 -6.65
CA SER A 28 4.58 -5.74 -5.44
C SER A 28 3.10 -5.59 -5.78
N GLU A 29 2.25 -6.28 -5.04
CA GLU A 29 0.77 -6.16 -5.08
C GLU A 29 0.26 -5.11 -4.09
N ILE A 30 1.16 -4.42 -3.40
CA ILE A 30 0.86 -3.32 -2.48
C ILE A 30 1.60 -2.08 -2.97
N LEU A 31 0.89 -0.97 -3.08
CA LEU A 31 1.49 0.34 -3.31
C LEU A 31 1.89 0.91 -1.94
N HIS A 32 3.06 0.56 -1.47
CA HIS A 32 3.52 0.91 -0.12
C HIS A 32 3.48 2.42 0.17
N SER A 33 3.20 2.78 1.42
CA SER A 33 3.04 4.16 1.87
C SER A 33 4.26 5.04 1.62
N ASP A 34 5.49 4.50 1.68
CA ASP A 34 6.72 5.22 1.34
C ASP A 34 6.79 5.60 -0.15
N THR A 35 6.22 4.76 -1.02
CA THR A 35 6.11 5.05 -2.46
C THR A 35 5.09 6.14 -2.72
N ILE A 36 3.92 6.09 -2.06
CA ILE A 36 2.89 7.13 -2.13
C ILE A 36 3.48 8.46 -1.65
N PHE A 37 4.12 8.47 -0.46
CA PHE A 37 4.77 9.67 0.08
C PHE A 37 5.80 10.26 -0.89
N SER A 38 6.68 9.42 -1.42
CA SER A 38 7.70 9.86 -2.37
C SER A 38 7.09 10.42 -3.66
N ALA A 39 6.01 9.83 -4.15
CA ALA A 39 5.31 10.31 -5.35
C ALA A 39 4.69 11.70 -5.10
N LEU A 40 3.99 11.88 -3.96
CA LEU A 40 3.40 13.16 -3.58
C LEU A 40 4.46 14.27 -3.42
N VAL A 41 5.56 13.98 -2.71
CA VAL A 41 6.69 14.91 -2.54
C VAL A 41 7.28 15.31 -3.90
N ASN A 42 7.50 14.34 -4.78
CA ASN A 42 8.05 14.63 -6.12
C ASN A 42 7.08 15.46 -6.97
N ALA A 43 5.78 15.18 -6.91
CA ALA A 43 4.76 15.95 -7.62
C ALA A 43 4.76 17.41 -7.15
N LEU A 44 4.68 17.63 -5.84
CA LEU A 44 4.70 18.97 -5.24
C LEU A 44 5.99 19.72 -5.60
N SER A 45 7.14 19.07 -5.50
CA SER A 45 8.43 19.64 -5.88
C SER A 45 8.49 20.02 -7.37
N THR A 46 7.86 19.21 -8.24
CA THR A 46 7.85 19.47 -9.68
C THR A 46 6.94 20.65 -10.04
N MET A 47 5.90 20.87 -9.26
CA MET A 47 4.98 22.01 -9.41
C MET A 47 5.45 23.27 -8.68
N ASP A 48 6.62 23.28 -8.06
CA ASP A 48 7.16 24.35 -7.21
C ASP A 48 6.21 24.73 -6.05
N GLU A 49 5.44 23.75 -5.54
CA GLU A 49 4.59 23.90 -4.35
C GLU A 49 5.42 23.73 -3.06
N ASP A 50 4.86 24.18 -1.93
CA ASP A 50 5.53 24.12 -0.62
C ASP A 50 5.63 22.69 -0.08
N VAL A 51 6.71 21.99 -0.45
CA VAL A 51 7.02 20.62 -0.03
C VAL A 51 7.27 20.55 1.47
N GLU A 52 7.92 21.57 2.06
CA GLU A 52 8.26 21.54 3.50
C GLU A 52 7.00 21.58 4.34
N ARG A 53 6.01 22.36 3.96
CA ARG A 53 4.70 22.41 4.61
C ARG A 53 3.99 21.06 4.58
N PHE A 54 4.00 20.38 3.42
CA PHE A 54 3.45 19.04 3.31
C PHE A 54 4.16 18.04 4.24
N ILE A 55 5.50 18.04 4.24
CA ILE A 55 6.30 17.17 5.11
C ILE A 55 6.00 17.45 6.58
N LEU A 56 5.89 18.73 6.98
CA LEU A 56 5.55 19.11 8.34
C LEU A 56 4.18 18.57 8.77
N LYS A 57 3.16 18.73 7.93
CA LYS A 57 1.81 18.20 8.20
C LYS A 57 1.80 16.67 8.37
N VAL A 58 2.58 15.94 7.55
CA VAL A 58 2.73 14.50 7.71
C VAL A 58 3.47 14.16 9.01
N LYS A 59 4.55 14.88 9.33
CA LYS A 59 5.30 14.71 10.59
C LYS A 59 4.44 14.96 11.82
N ASN A 60 3.61 15.99 11.79
CA ASN A 60 2.71 16.32 12.90
C ASN A 60 1.48 15.40 13.00
N GLY A 61 1.32 14.43 12.07
CA GLY A 61 0.17 13.55 12.05
C GLY A 61 -1.13 14.21 11.58
N GLU A 62 -1.07 15.43 11.05
CA GLU A 62 -2.21 16.15 10.47
C GLU A 62 -2.65 15.50 9.14
N ILE A 63 -1.70 14.92 8.41
CA ILE A 63 -1.93 14.08 7.24
C ILE A 63 -1.40 12.69 7.54
N ARG A 64 -2.28 11.68 7.47
CA ARG A 64 -1.92 10.27 7.60
C ARG A 64 -2.59 9.48 6.50
N PHE A 65 -1.87 8.54 5.91
CA PHE A 65 -2.41 7.66 4.87
C PHE A 65 -1.88 6.24 4.99
N SER A 66 -2.69 5.30 4.55
CA SER A 66 -2.29 3.90 4.46
C SER A 66 -1.42 3.64 3.25
N SER A 67 -0.88 2.45 3.13
CA SER A 67 -0.46 1.88 1.86
C SER A 67 -1.66 1.69 0.93
N GLY A 68 -1.42 1.56 -0.36
CA GLY A 68 -2.45 1.33 -1.36
C GLY A 68 -2.72 -0.16 -1.51
N PHE A 69 -3.99 -0.54 -1.39
CA PHE A 69 -4.50 -1.90 -1.49
C PHE A 69 -5.43 -2.07 -2.68
N PRO A 70 -5.60 -3.27 -3.22
CA PRO A 70 -6.44 -3.49 -4.39
C PRO A 70 -7.91 -3.12 -4.15
N PHE A 71 -8.56 -2.61 -5.19
CA PHE A 71 -10.01 -2.44 -5.24
C PHE A 71 -10.54 -2.67 -6.66
N LYS A 72 -11.81 -3.05 -6.75
CA LYS A 72 -12.59 -3.06 -7.99
C LYS A 72 -13.99 -2.54 -7.71
N ASN A 73 -14.36 -1.45 -8.37
CA ASN A 73 -15.64 -0.76 -8.16
C ASN A 73 -15.84 -0.40 -6.67
N SER A 74 -16.83 -0.98 -6.02
CA SER A 74 -17.11 -0.81 -4.58
C SER A 74 -16.45 -1.86 -3.69
N ASP A 75 -15.73 -2.82 -4.26
CA ASP A 75 -15.07 -3.90 -3.51
C ASP A 75 -13.65 -3.51 -3.14
N PHE A 76 -13.44 -3.28 -1.86
CA PHE A 76 -12.16 -2.90 -1.27
C PHE A 76 -11.53 -4.09 -0.55
N TYR A 77 -10.23 -4.28 -0.74
CA TYR A 77 -9.47 -5.36 -0.12
C TYR A 77 -8.41 -4.79 0.82
N PHE A 78 -8.26 -5.39 1.98
CA PHE A 78 -7.30 -4.99 3.00
C PHE A 78 -6.22 -6.05 3.19
N PRO A 79 -5.02 -5.69 3.67
CA PRO A 79 -4.01 -6.67 4.00
C PRO A 79 -4.54 -7.59 5.11
N LYS A 80 -4.30 -8.88 4.97
CA LYS A 80 -4.71 -9.83 6.01
C LYS A 80 -3.94 -9.54 7.30
N PRO A 81 -4.63 -9.34 8.45
CA PRO A 81 -3.96 -9.25 9.73
C PRO A 81 -3.20 -10.53 10.06
N LEU A 82 -2.02 -10.41 10.64
CA LEU A 82 -1.26 -11.58 11.11
C LEU A 82 -1.88 -12.23 12.35
N LEU A 83 -2.88 -11.59 12.94
CA LEU A 83 -3.70 -12.15 14.01
C LEU A 83 -4.50 -13.34 13.51
N MET A 84 -4.65 -14.37 14.37
CA MET A 84 -5.57 -15.49 14.08
C MET A 84 -7.02 -15.00 14.21
N PRO A 85 -7.89 -15.37 13.26
CA PRO A 85 -9.31 -15.00 13.34
C PRO A 85 -10.04 -15.86 14.39
N ASN A 86 -11.20 -15.40 14.81
CA ASN A 86 -12.08 -16.17 15.66
C ASN A 86 -12.82 -17.24 14.82
N MET A 87 -12.38 -18.50 14.94
CA MET A 87 -12.97 -19.65 14.23
C MET A 87 -12.85 -20.91 15.05
N ASP A 88 -13.65 -21.93 14.70
CA ASP A 88 -13.60 -23.24 15.34
C ASP A 88 -12.34 -24.02 14.89
N GLU A 89 -11.81 -24.88 15.75
CA GLU A 89 -10.62 -25.72 15.47
C GLU A 89 -10.77 -26.59 14.21
N GLU A 90 -11.98 -27.08 13.93
CA GLU A 90 -12.26 -27.88 12.75
C GLU A 90 -12.14 -27.04 11.48
N CYS A 91 -12.68 -25.84 11.52
CA CYS A 91 -12.57 -24.84 10.45
C CYS A 91 -11.11 -24.43 10.23
N GLU A 92 -10.33 -24.21 11.29
CA GLU A 92 -8.90 -23.91 11.20
C GLU A 92 -8.13 -25.05 10.53
N ARG A 93 -8.38 -26.30 10.90
CA ARG A 93 -7.74 -27.47 10.29
C ARG A 93 -8.04 -27.57 8.79
N LYS A 94 -9.28 -27.33 8.39
CA LYS A 94 -9.73 -27.46 6.99
C LYS A 94 -9.23 -26.30 6.11
N TRP A 95 -9.30 -25.08 6.61
CA TRP A 95 -9.12 -23.86 5.83
C TRP A 95 -7.84 -23.09 6.15
N GLY A 96 -7.10 -23.49 7.18
CA GLY A 96 -5.90 -22.77 7.63
C GLY A 96 -4.86 -22.56 6.53
N LYS A 97 -4.72 -23.50 5.59
CA LYS A 97 -3.83 -23.35 4.43
C LYS A 97 -4.31 -22.22 3.49
N LYS A 98 -5.61 -22.22 3.12
CA LYS A 98 -6.21 -21.18 2.27
C LYS A 98 -6.07 -19.79 2.90
N LEU A 99 -6.33 -19.71 4.21
CA LEU A 99 -6.16 -18.48 4.96
C LEU A 99 -4.70 -18.00 5.02
N LYS A 100 -3.74 -18.92 5.14
CA LYS A 100 -2.31 -18.57 5.11
C LYS A 100 -1.88 -18.03 3.75
N GLU A 101 -2.41 -18.58 2.67
CA GLU A 101 -2.10 -18.16 1.29
C GLU A 101 -2.77 -16.84 0.91
N ALA A 102 -3.90 -16.48 1.56
CA ALA A 102 -4.57 -15.22 1.31
C ALA A 102 -3.71 -14.03 1.73
N LYS A 103 -3.45 -13.10 0.80
CA LYS A 103 -2.74 -11.85 1.06
C LYS A 103 -3.67 -10.73 1.46
N PHE A 104 -4.84 -10.71 0.86
CA PHE A 104 -5.85 -9.68 1.06
C PHE A 104 -7.18 -10.29 1.49
N LEU A 105 -7.92 -9.53 2.28
CA LEU A 105 -9.28 -9.84 2.70
C LEU A 105 -10.24 -8.78 2.12
N PRO A 106 -11.40 -9.17 1.60
CA PRO A 106 -12.43 -8.20 1.27
C PRO A 106 -12.86 -7.44 2.53
N LYS A 107 -13.27 -6.18 2.37
CA LYS A 107 -13.61 -5.27 3.47
C LYS A 107 -14.50 -5.91 4.54
N TRP A 108 -15.58 -6.59 4.13
CA TRP A 108 -16.53 -7.22 5.05
C TRP A 108 -15.89 -8.29 5.94
N LEU A 109 -14.94 -9.08 5.39
CA LEU A 109 -14.23 -10.10 6.16
C LEU A 109 -13.14 -9.48 7.03
N PHE A 110 -12.45 -8.45 6.54
CA PHE A 110 -11.49 -7.69 7.33
C PHE A 110 -12.16 -7.05 8.55
N GLU A 111 -13.36 -6.48 8.39
CA GLU A 111 -14.13 -5.91 9.49
C GLU A 111 -14.51 -6.96 10.54
N LYS A 112 -14.97 -8.14 10.12
CA LYS A 112 -15.23 -9.26 11.04
C LYS A 112 -13.97 -9.69 11.79
N TRP A 113 -12.86 -9.78 11.07
CA TRP A 113 -11.57 -10.21 11.62
C TRP A 113 -11.07 -9.29 12.72
N ILE A 114 -11.05 -7.99 12.48
CA ILE A 114 -10.60 -6.99 13.48
C ILE A 114 -11.59 -6.79 14.63
N ASN A 115 -12.87 -7.11 14.45
CA ASN A 115 -13.88 -7.12 15.52
C ASN A 115 -13.94 -8.47 16.28
N TYR A 116 -13.02 -9.41 15.96
CA TYR A 116 -12.97 -10.75 16.53
C TYR A 116 -14.32 -11.49 16.46
N GLU A 117 -15.09 -11.21 15.41
CA GLU A 117 -16.37 -11.91 15.16
C GLU A 117 -16.09 -13.32 14.63
N LYS A 118 -16.97 -14.26 14.98
CA LYS A 118 -16.87 -15.63 14.50
C LYS A 118 -17.00 -15.65 12.97
N ILE A 119 -16.01 -16.26 12.29
CA ILE A 119 -15.99 -16.46 10.85
C ILE A 119 -16.53 -17.86 10.55
N ALA A 120 -17.57 -17.94 9.73
CA ALA A 120 -18.17 -19.19 9.32
C ALA A 120 -17.38 -19.83 8.17
N GLU A 121 -17.51 -21.14 8.05
CA GLU A 121 -16.82 -21.92 6.99
C GLU A 121 -17.17 -21.42 5.59
N GLU A 122 -18.44 -21.13 5.32
CA GLU A 122 -18.93 -20.66 4.03
C GLU A 122 -18.32 -19.29 3.64
N GLU A 123 -17.95 -18.48 4.63
CA GLU A 123 -17.32 -17.17 4.41
C GLU A 123 -15.86 -17.35 3.95
N ILE A 124 -15.16 -18.34 4.49
CA ILE A 124 -13.80 -18.68 4.08
C ILE A 124 -13.81 -19.37 2.72
N GLU A 125 -14.82 -20.21 2.47
CA GLU A 125 -14.99 -20.86 1.18
C GLU A 125 -15.16 -19.84 0.05
N ARG A 126 -15.90 -18.75 0.30
CA ARG A 126 -16.08 -17.62 -0.61
C ARG A 126 -14.86 -16.73 -0.74
N LEU A 127 -13.85 -16.87 0.12
CA LEU A 127 -12.64 -16.09 0.03
C LEU A 127 -11.89 -16.46 -1.24
N ALA A 128 -11.93 -15.57 -2.22
CA ALA A 128 -11.14 -15.64 -3.44
C ALA A 128 -10.02 -14.60 -3.39
N SER A 129 -8.90 -14.91 -4.01
CA SER A 129 -7.90 -13.89 -4.31
C SER A 129 -8.49 -12.86 -5.26
N PRO A 130 -8.11 -11.58 -5.17
CA PRO A 130 -8.54 -10.60 -6.14
C PRO A 130 -8.10 -11.01 -7.56
N GLU A 131 -9.06 -11.36 -8.42
CA GLU A 131 -8.79 -11.86 -9.79
C GLU A 131 -8.83 -10.74 -10.85
N PHE A 132 -9.13 -9.50 -10.45
CA PHE A 132 -9.23 -8.35 -11.36
C PHE A 132 -7.88 -7.67 -11.66
N TYR A 133 -6.78 -8.22 -11.18
CA TYR A 133 -5.43 -7.85 -11.60
C TYR A 133 -4.56 -9.09 -11.78
N ARG A 134 -3.58 -8.97 -12.64
CA ARG A 134 -2.58 -10.03 -12.87
C ARG A 134 -1.17 -9.46 -12.90
N LYS A 135 -0.22 -10.28 -12.55
CA LYS A 135 1.20 -10.02 -12.78
C LYS A 135 1.55 -10.44 -14.20
N SER A 136 2.15 -9.54 -14.94
CA SER A 136 2.67 -9.83 -16.27
C SER A 136 4.08 -9.27 -16.44
N CYS A 137 4.76 -9.68 -17.50
CA CYS A 137 6.11 -9.22 -17.82
C CYS A 137 6.15 -8.62 -19.22
N ILE A 138 6.65 -7.38 -19.30
CA ILE A 138 6.87 -6.70 -20.57
C ILE A 138 8.31 -6.97 -21.02
N PRO A 139 8.54 -7.63 -22.16
CA PRO A 139 9.88 -7.83 -22.70
C PRO A 139 10.44 -6.50 -23.24
N LYS A 140 11.71 -6.25 -22.95
CA LYS A 140 12.47 -5.09 -23.41
C LYS A 140 13.82 -5.55 -23.94
N VAL A 141 14.38 -4.81 -24.87
CA VAL A 141 15.68 -5.08 -25.46
C VAL A 141 16.62 -3.93 -25.12
N PHE A 142 17.76 -4.27 -24.57
CA PHE A 142 18.90 -3.38 -24.47
C PHE A 142 19.75 -3.55 -25.73
N LEU A 143 20.02 -2.48 -26.44
CA LEU A 143 20.87 -2.46 -27.60
C LEU A 143 22.19 -1.77 -27.25
N ASP A 144 23.28 -2.53 -27.26
CA ASP A 144 24.61 -1.97 -27.18
C ASP A 144 25.02 -1.47 -28.57
N ARG A 145 25.21 -0.17 -28.69
CA ARG A 145 25.56 0.47 -29.98
C ARG A 145 27.00 0.31 -30.32
N GLU A 146 27.88 0.08 -29.34
CA GLU A 146 29.34 -0.09 -29.55
C GLU A 146 29.69 -1.55 -29.82
N GLY A 147 29.18 -2.47 -29.00
CA GLY A 147 29.47 -3.90 -29.09
C GLY A 147 28.59 -4.71 -30.04
N ARG A 148 27.62 -4.10 -30.73
CA ARG A 148 26.61 -4.77 -31.57
C ARG A 148 25.91 -5.95 -30.89
N SER A 149 25.86 -5.96 -29.57
CA SER A 149 25.16 -6.96 -28.79
C SER A 149 23.78 -6.49 -28.41
N SER A 150 22.86 -7.43 -28.19
CA SER A 150 21.55 -7.15 -27.64
C SER A 150 21.25 -8.09 -26.47
N ALA A 151 20.61 -7.58 -25.45
CA ALA A 151 20.16 -8.37 -24.31
C ALA A 151 18.66 -8.15 -24.09
N ILE A 152 17.92 -9.23 -23.96
CA ILE A 152 16.49 -9.18 -23.61
C ILE A 152 16.41 -9.19 -22.09
N TYR A 153 15.58 -8.32 -21.54
CA TYR A 153 15.19 -8.31 -20.12
C TYR A 153 13.70 -8.11 -19.99
N HIS A 154 13.16 -8.49 -18.86
CA HIS A 154 11.74 -8.41 -18.60
C HIS A 154 11.45 -7.42 -17.47
N VAL A 155 10.32 -6.73 -17.54
CA VAL A 155 9.85 -5.81 -16.52
C VAL A 155 8.49 -6.26 -16.06
N GLY A 156 8.39 -6.63 -14.79
CA GLY A 156 7.13 -7.02 -14.17
C GLY A 156 6.20 -5.83 -14.04
N VAL A 157 4.92 -6.05 -14.27
CA VAL A 157 3.86 -5.07 -14.11
C VAL A 157 2.62 -5.71 -13.51
N LEU A 158 1.81 -4.91 -12.84
CA LEU A 158 0.43 -5.25 -12.51
C LEU A 158 -0.48 -4.66 -13.57
N GLU A 159 -1.31 -5.49 -14.14
CA GLU A 159 -2.37 -5.11 -15.07
C GLU A 159 -3.71 -5.24 -14.37
N PHE A 160 -4.45 -4.15 -14.28
CA PHE A 160 -5.80 -4.13 -13.71
C PHE A 160 -6.83 -4.33 -14.81
N GLU A 161 -7.67 -5.34 -14.64
CA GLU A 161 -8.66 -5.72 -15.64
C GLU A 161 -9.94 -4.88 -15.49
N ARG A 162 -10.45 -4.41 -16.62
CA ARG A 162 -11.77 -3.80 -16.75
C ARG A 162 -12.61 -4.68 -17.67
N GLN A 163 -13.73 -5.17 -17.16
CA GLN A 163 -14.66 -5.98 -17.96
C GLN A 163 -15.59 -5.09 -18.79
N THR A 164 -15.91 -3.92 -18.25
CA THR A 164 -16.74 -2.90 -18.91
C THR A 164 -16.03 -1.54 -18.89
N PRO A 165 -16.40 -0.59 -19.76
CA PRO A 165 -15.84 0.77 -19.75
C PRO A 165 -16.05 1.51 -18.43
N ASP A 166 -17.11 1.18 -17.69
CA ASP A 166 -17.47 1.80 -16.41
C ASP A 166 -16.77 1.17 -15.20
N ASP A 167 -16.11 0.02 -15.39
CA ASP A 167 -15.37 -0.63 -14.32
C ASP A 167 -14.15 0.20 -13.91
N THR A 168 -14.01 0.38 -12.60
CA THR A 168 -12.83 0.99 -11.99
C THR A 168 -12.07 -0.05 -11.18
N SER A 169 -10.78 -0.20 -11.44
CA SER A 169 -9.91 -1.11 -10.68
C SER A 169 -8.52 -0.53 -10.51
N GLY A 170 -7.89 -0.83 -9.39
CA GLY A 170 -6.59 -0.26 -9.08
C GLY A 170 -6.23 -0.40 -7.62
N PHE A 171 -5.58 0.64 -7.07
CA PHE A 171 -5.27 0.74 -5.66
C PHE A 171 -6.08 1.85 -5.00
N PHE A 172 -6.53 1.60 -3.78
CA PHE A 172 -7.05 2.63 -2.89
C PHE A 172 -6.17 2.74 -1.64
N PHE A 173 -6.11 3.91 -1.06
CA PHE A 173 -5.52 4.10 0.27
C PHE A 173 -6.44 4.96 1.14
N LEU A 174 -6.40 4.69 2.44
CA LEU A 174 -7.13 5.48 3.41
C LEU A 174 -6.36 6.75 3.73
N LEU A 175 -7.10 7.84 3.92
CA LEU A 175 -6.56 9.16 4.24
C LEU A 175 -7.28 9.74 5.46
N ILE A 176 -6.50 10.26 6.39
CA ILE A 176 -6.95 11.18 7.43
C ILE A 176 -6.25 12.51 7.18
N SER A 177 -6.99 13.58 7.03
CA SER A 177 -6.43 14.90 6.75
C SER A 177 -7.41 16.01 7.10
N ASP A 178 -6.88 17.16 7.43
CA ASP A 178 -7.62 18.43 7.48
C ASP A 178 -7.96 18.91 6.05
N GLU A 179 -8.69 20.02 5.95
CA GLU A 179 -9.12 20.60 4.66
C GLU A 179 -7.92 21.06 3.82
N GLU A 180 -6.94 21.65 4.47
CA GLU A 180 -5.73 22.13 3.80
C GLU A 180 -4.91 20.97 3.24
N GLY A 181 -4.66 19.93 4.05
CA GLY A 181 -3.95 18.73 3.60
C GLY A 181 -4.66 18.05 2.43
N ARG A 182 -6.00 18.00 2.45
CA ARG A 182 -6.79 17.52 1.30
C ARG A 182 -6.56 18.33 0.04
N THR A 183 -6.45 19.66 0.18
CA THR A 183 -6.19 20.55 -0.95
C THR A 183 -4.80 20.30 -1.54
N ILE A 184 -3.80 20.15 -0.68
CA ILE A 184 -2.42 19.80 -1.09
C ILE A 184 -2.39 18.45 -1.82
N LEU A 185 -3.05 17.43 -1.25
CA LEU A 185 -3.11 16.11 -1.88
C LEU A 185 -3.81 16.15 -3.24
N LYS A 186 -4.94 16.84 -3.35
CA LYS A 186 -5.67 16.97 -4.63
C LYS A 186 -4.80 17.55 -5.72
N LYS A 187 -4.01 18.60 -5.43
CA LYS A 187 -3.06 19.17 -6.39
C LYS A 187 -2.02 18.15 -6.84
N ALA A 188 -1.40 17.45 -5.87
CA ALA A 188 -0.39 16.44 -6.16
C ALA A 188 -0.96 15.26 -6.97
N LEU A 189 -2.15 14.77 -6.61
CA LEU A 189 -2.82 13.67 -7.32
C LEU A 189 -3.25 14.09 -8.73
N LYS A 190 -3.71 15.34 -8.91
CA LYS A 190 -4.03 15.89 -10.22
C LYS A 190 -2.83 15.89 -11.17
N PHE A 191 -1.65 16.20 -10.66
CA PHE A 191 -0.42 16.12 -11.42
C PHE A 191 -0.01 14.66 -11.69
N LEU A 192 -0.06 13.80 -10.66
CA LEU A 192 0.35 12.40 -10.75
C LEU A 192 -0.52 11.56 -11.68
N GLN A 193 -1.80 11.90 -11.87
CA GLN A 193 -2.68 11.12 -12.77
C GLN A 193 -2.15 11.09 -14.21
N ASP A 194 -1.48 12.17 -14.63
CA ASP A 194 -0.93 12.32 -15.98
C ASP A 194 0.56 11.93 -16.06
N GLU A 195 1.29 12.04 -14.94
CA GLU A 195 2.70 11.62 -14.84
C GLU A 195 2.88 10.15 -14.47
N GLY A 196 1.86 9.53 -13.89
CA GLY A 196 1.89 8.17 -13.37
C GLY A 196 2.52 8.03 -11.98
N ILE A 197 2.29 6.87 -11.35
CA ILE A 197 2.89 6.46 -10.09
C ILE A 197 3.66 5.15 -10.25
N GLY A 198 4.69 4.94 -9.43
CA GLY A 198 5.55 3.76 -9.50
C GLY A 198 6.80 3.97 -10.37
N GLY A 199 7.38 2.89 -10.84
CA GLY A 199 8.57 2.89 -11.70
C GLY A 199 8.21 2.94 -13.19
N LYS A 200 9.23 3.26 -14.03
CA LYS A 200 9.09 3.24 -15.49
C LYS A 200 7.99 4.18 -16.05
N ARG A 201 7.67 5.26 -15.34
CA ARG A 201 6.66 6.26 -15.75
C ARG A 201 6.94 6.85 -17.14
N THR A 202 8.21 7.06 -17.50
CA THR A 202 8.63 7.51 -18.84
C THR A 202 8.26 6.55 -19.98
N TRP A 203 7.78 5.33 -19.65
CA TRP A 203 7.26 4.37 -20.63
C TRP A 203 5.72 4.39 -20.70
N GLY A 204 5.10 5.35 -20.04
CA GLY A 204 3.65 5.45 -19.96
C GLY A 204 3.01 4.49 -18.93
N LEU A 205 3.80 3.92 -18.01
CA LEU A 205 3.26 3.05 -16.96
C LEU A 205 2.76 3.86 -15.77
N GLY A 206 1.72 3.33 -15.13
CA GLY A 206 1.19 3.85 -13.87
C GLY A 206 0.28 5.09 -14.01
N LEU A 207 -0.27 5.35 -15.20
CA LEU A 207 -1.29 6.39 -15.40
C LEU A 207 -2.61 5.97 -14.76
N PHE A 208 -3.29 6.89 -14.11
CA PHE A 208 -4.53 6.60 -13.38
C PHE A 208 -5.51 7.77 -13.41
N GLU A 209 -6.74 7.51 -13.04
CA GLU A 209 -7.72 8.52 -12.58
C GLU A 209 -7.88 8.38 -11.08
N TYR A 210 -8.13 9.50 -10.37
CA TYR A 210 -8.33 9.42 -8.94
C TYR A 210 -9.70 9.94 -8.53
N GLU A 211 -10.21 9.35 -7.45
CA GLU A 211 -11.41 9.80 -6.75
C GLU A 211 -11.14 9.84 -5.24
N ILE A 212 -11.73 10.81 -4.54
CA ILE A 212 -11.67 10.93 -3.08
C ILE A 212 -13.07 10.92 -2.53
N GLY A 213 -13.41 9.88 -1.81
CA GLY A 213 -14.72 9.70 -1.20
C GLY A 213 -14.66 9.47 0.32
N LYS A 214 -15.80 9.64 0.99
CA LYS A 214 -15.93 9.21 2.40
C LYS A 214 -15.84 7.70 2.48
N PHE A 215 -15.15 7.21 3.48
CA PHE A 215 -14.98 5.78 3.69
C PHE A 215 -15.41 5.35 5.09
N GLU A 216 -16.30 4.40 5.14
CA GLU A 216 -16.78 3.82 6.39
C GLU A 216 -16.09 2.48 6.64
N LEU A 217 -15.49 2.37 7.80
CA LEU A 217 -14.91 1.14 8.28
C LEU A 217 -15.41 0.87 9.69
N ARG A 218 -15.94 -0.32 9.90
CA ARG A 218 -16.43 -0.75 11.21
C ARG A 218 -15.24 -1.25 12.03
N ILE A 219 -14.86 -0.45 13.01
CA ILE A 219 -13.79 -0.76 13.96
C ILE A 219 -14.42 -1.03 15.34
N PRO A 220 -13.80 -1.88 16.19
CA PRO A 220 -14.32 -2.15 17.53
C PRO A 220 -14.33 -0.90 18.41
N GLU A 221 -15.27 -0.88 19.37
CA GLU A 221 -15.36 0.21 20.35
C GLU A 221 -14.27 0.12 21.42
N THR A 222 -13.91 -1.11 21.80
CA THR A 222 -12.82 -1.39 22.74
C THR A 222 -11.58 -1.75 21.96
N VAL A 223 -10.46 -1.11 22.28
CA VAL A 223 -9.20 -1.31 21.60
C VAL A 223 -8.38 -2.35 22.36
N GLU A 224 -8.18 -3.53 21.78
CA GLU A 224 -7.31 -4.57 22.31
C GLU A 224 -5.95 -4.59 21.59
N GLY A 225 -5.89 -4.05 20.38
CA GLY A 225 -4.66 -3.99 19.61
C GLY A 225 -4.78 -3.14 18.35
N TYR A 226 -3.76 -3.20 17.51
CA TYR A 226 -3.63 -2.38 16.31
C TYR A 226 -3.12 -3.19 15.15
N VAL A 227 -3.77 -3.04 13.99
CA VAL A 227 -3.31 -3.59 12.71
C VAL A 227 -2.69 -2.48 11.89
N LEU A 228 -1.46 -2.68 11.42
CA LEU A 228 -0.79 -1.72 10.56
C LEU A 228 -1.38 -1.73 9.14
N LEU A 229 -1.75 -0.57 8.65
CA LEU A 229 -2.17 -0.36 7.27
C LEU A 229 -1.14 0.44 6.45
N SER A 230 0.00 0.77 7.04
CA SER A 230 1.12 1.41 6.36
C SER A 230 2.43 0.82 6.86
N LEU A 231 3.50 1.04 6.11
CA LEU A 231 4.83 0.68 6.57
C LEU A 231 5.18 1.38 7.88
N PHE A 232 5.86 0.65 8.75
CA PHE A 232 6.32 1.19 10.03
C PHE A 232 7.83 0.97 10.19
N TYR A 233 8.54 2.05 10.51
CA TYR A 233 9.95 2.01 10.89
C TYR A 233 10.08 2.43 12.35
N PRO A 234 10.30 1.46 13.26
CA PRO A 234 10.31 1.73 14.69
C PRO A 234 11.52 2.58 15.13
N SER A 235 11.32 3.47 16.06
CA SER A 235 12.37 4.12 16.82
C SER A 235 13.03 3.11 17.78
N ARG A 236 14.13 3.50 18.42
CA ARG A 236 14.79 2.63 19.42
C ARG A 236 13.88 2.32 20.61
N GLU A 237 13.06 3.25 21.02
CA GLU A 237 12.12 3.11 22.14
C GLU A 237 10.98 2.16 21.79
N GLU A 238 10.50 2.22 20.55
CA GLU A 238 9.42 1.38 20.03
C GLU A 238 9.85 -0.08 19.78
N LEU A 239 11.15 -0.38 19.82
CA LEU A 239 11.63 -1.77 19.73
C LEU A 239 11.14 -2.66 20.89
N THR A 240 10.65 -2.08 21.96
CA THR A 240 10.03 -2.82 23.07
C THR A 240 8.73 -3.50 22.65
N LEU A 241 8.00 -2.95 21.68
CA LEU A 241 6.76 -3.52 21.14
C LEU A 241 6.95 -4.94 20.58
N PHE A 242 8.14 -5.24 20.05
CA PHE A 242 8.45 -6.55 19.46
C PHE A 242 8.72 -7.65 20.49
N LYS A 243 8.84 -7.29 21.75
CA LYS A 243 9.04 -8.24 22.86
C LYS A 243 7.72 -8.78 23.41
N GLU A 244 6.60 -8.19 23.05
CA GLU A 244 5.29 -8.63 23.49
C GLU A 244 4.95 -9.98 22.83
N PRO A 245 4.57 -11.02 23.60
CA PRO A 245 4.31 -12.37 23.05
C PRO A 245 3.20 -12.40 22.02
N SER A 246 2.29 -11.46 22.06
CA SER A 246 1.13 -11.34 21.17
C SER A 246 1.40 -10.47 19.93
N ALA A 247 2.55 -9.80 19.85
CA ALA A 247 2.95 -9.06 18.68
C ALA A 247 3.26 -10.04 17.52
N GLN A 248 2.57 -9.87 16.40
CA GLN A 248 2.80 -10.65 15.19
C GLN A 248 3.15 -9.70 14.05
N TRP A 249 4.34 -9.83 13.56
CA TRP A 249 4.88 -8.88 12.59
C TRP A 249 5.72 -9.57 11.52
N ASP A 250 5.76 -8.97 10.36
CA ASP A 250 6.65 -9.32 9.27
C ASP A 250 7.34 -8.05 8.77
N PHE A 251 8.37 -8.20 7.95
CA PHE A 251 9.09 -7.05 7.42
C PHE A 251 9.32 -7.16 5.91
N VAL A 252 9.32 -6.00 5.29
CA VAL A 252 9.64 -5.83 3.89
C VAL A 252 10.92 -5.02 3.72
N LYS A 253 11.74 -5.38 2.73
CA LYS A 253 12.92 -4.60 2.37
C LYS A 253 12.52 -3.45 1.47
N ARG A 254 12.85 -2.23 1.89
CA ARG A 254 12.58 -1.03 1.12
C ARG A 254 13.88 -0.34 0.70
N GLY A 255 13.83 0.36 -0.43
CA GLY A 255 14.97 1.06 -1.02
C GLY A 255 14.55 1.66 -2.36
N GLY A 256 15.43 1.62 -3.36
CA GLY A 256 15.15 2.13 -4.70
C GLY A 256 16.04 3.29 -5.09
N TRP A 257 15.56 4.12 -5.99
CA TRP A 257 16.30 5.24 -6.55
C TRP A 257 15.73 6.56 -6.05
N VAL A 258 16.60 7.53 -5.78
CA VAL A 258 16.19 8.91 -5.53
C VAL A 258 15.90 9.55 -6.89
N PHE A 259 14.67 10.01 -7.06
CA PHE A 259 14.35 10.89 -8.18
C PHE A 259 14.89 12.28 -7.86
N SER A 260 15.65 12.88 -8.79
CA SER A 260 16.13 14.25 -8.67
C SER A 260 15.95 14.98 -10.00
N ARG A 261 15.31 16.14 -9.94
CA ARG A 261 15.11 17.02 -11.09
C ARG A 261 16.41 17.68 -11.54
N VAL A 262 17.35 17.88 -10.62
CA VAL A 262 18.58 18.66 -10.83
C VAL A 262 19.84 17.80 -10.92
N GLY A 263 19.77 16.54 -10.46
CA GLY A 263 20.93 15.66 -10.33
C GLY A 263 21.19 14.79 -11.57
N ARG A 264 22.43 14.77 -12.04
CA ARG A 264 22.88 13.79 -13.03
C ARG A 264 23.04 12.42 -12.33
N GLY A 265 22.23 11.44 -12.73
CA GLY A 265 22.34 10.06 -12.26
C GLY A 265 21.61 9.82 -10.92
N GLY A 266 20.82 8.77 -10.90
CA GLY A 266 20.04 8.38 -9.73
C GLY A 266 20.95 7.90 -8.60
N LYS A 267 20.84 8.49 -7.42
CA LYS A 267 21.39 7.91 -6.19
C LYS A 267 20.46 6.80 -5.70
N ARG A 268 21.04 5.71 -5.22
CA ARG A 268 20.24 4.68 -4.54
C ARG A 268 19.92 5.13 -3.12
N LYS A 269 18.66 4.91 -2.72
CA LYS A 269 18.24 5.05 -1.32
C LYS A 269 18.94 3.95 -0.50
N PRO A 270 19.27 4.20 0.77
CA PRO A 270 19.69 3.14 1.68
C PRO A 270 18.65 2.02 1.71
N LYS A 271 19.11 0.77 1.78
CA LYS A 271 18.20 -0.37 1.99
C LYS A 271 17.79 -0.40 3.46
N MET A 272 16.50 -0.43 3.71
CA MET A 272 15.92 -0.50 5.06
C MET A 272 14.98 -1.70 5.16
N ARG A 273 14.82 -2.23 6.37
CA ARG A 273 13.75 -3.16 6.71
C ARG A 273 12.69 -2.37 7.43
N MET A 274 11.47 -2.47 6.97
CA MET A 274 10.30 -1.83 7.58
C MET A 274 9.28 -2.90 7.92
N ILE A 275 8.53 -2.69 8.98
CA ILE A 275 7.43 -3.58 9.34
C ILE A 275 6.34 -3.43 8.31
N SER A 276 5.83 -4.57 7.85
CA SER A 276 4.86 -4.62 6.76
C SER A 276 3.43 -4.40 7.24
N GLU A 277 2.59 -4.06 6.30
CA GLU A 277 1.14 -3.98 6.46
C GLU A 277 0.57 -5.33 6.90
N GLY A 278 -0.49 -5.32 7.71
CA GLY A 278 -1.07 -6.52 8.32
C GLY A 278 -0.41 -6.93 9.65
N SER A 279 0.74 -6.37 10.00
CA SER A 279 1.37 -6.61 11.31
C SER A 279 0.51 -6.10 12.45
N VAL A 280 0.56 -6.80 13.59
CA VAL A 280 -0.35 -6.62 14.72
C VAL A 280 0.44 -6.37 16.00
N PHE A 281 0.03 -5.36 16.77
CA PHE A 281 0.60 -4.99 18.06
C PHE A 281 -0.51 -4.71 19.07
N LEU A 282 -0.36 -5.16 20.32
CA LEU A 282 -1.36 -4.92 21.37
C LEU A 282 -1.33 -3.48 21.93
N SER A 283 -0.19 -2.83 21.91
CA SER A 283 -0.06 -1.48 22.41
C SER A 283 0.78 -0.63 21.47
N LEU A 284 0.24 0.54 21.14
CA LEU A 284 0.98 1.58 20.43
C LEU A 284 1.10 2.86 21.29
N ILE A 285 0.93 2.72 22.61
CA ILE A 285 0.93 3.86 23.57
C ILE A 285 2.25 4.65 23.50
N HIS A 286 3.32 4.00 23.05
CA HIS A 286 4.66 4.57 22.99
C HIS A 286 5.14 4.91 21.58
N ILE A 287 4.27 4.87 20.55
CA ILE A 287 4.69 5.33 19.22
C ILE A 287 4.83 6.86 19.29
N SER A 288 6.10 7.29 19.36
CA SER A 288 6.45 8.69 19.37
C SER A 288 6.16 9.37 18.02
N GLU A 289 5.61 10.57 18.06
CA GLU A 289 5.59 11.47 16.91
C GLU A 289 7.03 11.66 16.37
N PRO A 290 7.29 11.70 15.07
CA PRO A 290 6.43 12.24 14.01
C PRO A 290 6.06 11.27 12.88
N THR A 291 6.26 9.98 13.02
CA THR A 291 6.11 9.00 11.95
C THR A 291 5.00 7.98 12.21
N ARG A 292 3.90 8.42 12.82
CA ARG A 292 2.78 7.52 13.11
C ARG A 292 2.23 6.87 11.83
N PRO A 293 2.38 5.56 11.67
CA PRO A 293 1.72 4.85 10.59
C PRO A 293 0.20 4.97 10.71
N LEU A 294 -0.52 4.80 9.63
CA LEU A 294 -1.96 4.58 9.71
C LEU A 294 -2.19 3.16 10.20
N TYR A 295 -2.87 3.02 11.31
CA TYR A 295 -3.29 1.76 11.90
C TYR A 295 -4.77 1.80 12.26
N ILE A 296 -5.36 0.65 12.40
CA ILE A 296 -6.72 0.46 12.87
C ILE A 296 -6.67 -0.34 14.16
N SER A 297 -7.39 0.14 15.18
CA SER A 297 -7.62 -0.62 16.41
C SER A 297 -8.52 -1.82 16.15
N TYR A 298 -8.25 -2.92 16.80
CA TYR A 298 -9.09 -4.12 16.84
C TYR A 298 -9.38 -4.53 18.28
#